data_7bf009da045f723652990534a7694598
#
_entry.id   7bf009da045f723652990534a7694598
#
_cell.length_a   1.000
_cell.length_b   1.000
_cell.length_c   1.000
_cell.angle_alpha   90.00
_cell.angle_beta   90.00
_cell.angle_gamma   90.00
#
_symmetry.space_group_name_H-M   'P 1'
#
loop_
_entity.id
_entity.type
_entity.pdbx_description
1 polymer ?
#
loop_
_entity_poly.entity_id
_entity_poly.type
_entity_poly.pdbx_seq_one_letter_code
_entity_poly.pdbx_strand_id
1 'polypeptide(L)'
;MYQQKASFNALWPQLSDWGLYIVEDTHSSYWPGFGGGYRAQKSFIEFSKDLVDRMHSWYTDQDELFPFHPIAEELSSVQFYDSMVVFEKKLKLEPPKTIVARNGVVTESRKILEVRKRKSVF
;
A
#
# COMPACT_ATOMS: atom_id res chain seq x y z
N MET A 1 10.37 -13.42 9.66
CA MET A 1 9.38 -12.98 8.64
C MET A 1 7.94 -13.00 9.13
N TYR A 2 7.46 -14.09 9.71
CA TYR A 2 6.13 -14.11 10.34
C TYR A 2 5.98 -13.00 11.39
N GLN A 3 7.00 -12.80 12.21
CA GLN A 3 7.02 -11.75 13.23
C GLN A 3 6.95 -10.35 12.63
N GLN A 4 7.63 -10.09 11.51
CA GLN A 4 7.58 -8.77 10.85
C GLN A 4 6.17 -8.44 10.37
N LYS A 5 5.48 -9.42 9.77
CA LYS A 5 4.08 -9.25 9.34
C LYS A 5 3.14 -9.08 10.52
N ALA A 6 3.29 -9.91 11.54
CA ALA A 6 2.47 -9.85 12.75
C ALA A 6 2.63 -8.49 13.44
N SER A 7 3.86 -8.00 13.54
CA SER A 7 4.16 -6.69 14.11
C SER A 7 3.53 -5.56 13.27
N PHE A 8 3.66 -5.62 11.95
CA PHE A 8 3.03 -4.62 11.07
C PHE A 8 1.51 -4.60 11.28
N ASN A 9 0.86 -5.76 11.24
CA ASN A 9 -0.59 -5.84 11.38
C ASN A 9 -1.09 -5.36 12.75
N ALA A 10 -0.31 -5.58 13.80
CA ALA A 10 -0.65 -5.14 15.15
C ALA A 10 -0.40 -3.65 15.39
N LEU A 11 0.66 -3.11 14.84
CA LEU A 11 1.12 -1.75 15.15
C LEU A 11 0.68 -0.70 14.13
N TRP A 12 0.48 -1.08 12.88
CA TRP A 12 0.04 -0.15 11.85
C TRP A 12 -1.24 0.61 12.20
N PRO A 13 -2.30 -0.04 12.73
CA PRO A 13 -3.52 0.68 13.10
C PRO A 13 -3.31 1.73 14.18
N GLN A 14 -2.28 1.55 15.02
CA GLN A 14 -1.97 2.44 16.14
C GLN A 14 -0.98 3.55 15.77
N LEU A 15 -0.38 3.48 14.59
CA LEU A 15 0.52 4.51 14.12
C LEU A 15 -0.26 5.81 13.88
N SER A 16 0.30 6.93 14.34
CA SER A 16 -0.29 8.25 14.13
C SER A 16 -0.30 8.62 12.66
N ASP A 17 -1.24 9.47 12.25
CA ASP A 17 -1.21 10.12 10.94
C ASP A 17 0.15 10.83 10.77
N TRP A 18 0.71 10.77 9.56
CA TRP A 18 2.07 11.22 9.24
C TRP A 18 3.19 10.40 9.90
N GLY A 19 2.86 9.28 10.54
CA GLY A 19 3.85 8.37 11.11
C GLY A 19 4.58 7.55 10.05
N LEU A 20 5.75 7.07 10.42
CA LEU A 20 6.55 6.15 9.63
C LEU A 20 6.62 4.80 10.35
N TYR A 21 6.45 3.72 9.61
CA TYR A 21 6.70 2.37 10.08
C TYR A 21 7.92 1.82 9.32
N ILE A 22 8.97 1.52 10.03
CA ILE A 22 10.25 1.10 9.45
C ILE A 22 10.51 -0.36 9.82
N VAL A 23 10.83 -1.18 8.83
CA VAL A 23 11.22 -2.58 9.02
C VAL A 23 12.64 -2.76 8.52
N GLU A 24 13.51 -3.19 9.43
CA GLU A 24 14.91 -3.48 9.14
C GLU A 24 15.12 -4.97 8.88
N ASP A 25 16.29 -5.31 8.39
CA ASP A 25 16.71 -6.70 8.12
C ASP A 25 15.80 -7.47 7.17
N THR A 26 15.25 -6.76 6.17
CA THR A 26 14.34 -7.37 5.19
C THR A 26 15.05 -8.32 4.22
N HIS A 27 16.39 -8.31 4.16
CA HIS A 27 17.17 -9.26 3.38
C HIS A 27 16.93 -10.72 3.79
N SER A 28 16.55 -10.98 5.04
CA SER A 28 16.20 -12.32 5.51
C SER A 28 14.99 -12.93 4.76
N SER A 29 14.20 -12.10 4.10
CA SER A 29 13.12 -12.54 3.21
C SER A 29 13.59 -13.42 2.06
N TYR A 30 14.87 -13.34 1.69
CA TYR A 30 15.47 -14.12 0.61
C TYR A 30 16.16 -15.40 1.10
N TRP A 31 16.21 -15.62 2.41
CA TRP A 31 16.95 -16.73 3.00
C TRP A 31 16.02 -17.90 3.36
N PRO A 32 16.22 -19.09 2.77
CA PRO A 32 15.42 -20.27 3.09
C PRO A 32 15.45 -20.67 4.57
N GLY A 33 16.59 -20.45 5.26
CA GLY A 33 16.71 -20.70 6.69
C GLY A 33 15.76 -19.89 7.57
N PHE A 34 15.24 -18.79 7.05
CA PHE A 34 14.23 -17.96 7.71
C PHE A 34 12.82 -18.11 7.09
N GLY A 35 12.63 -19.17 6.29
CA GLY A 35 11.36 -19.40 5.60
C GLY A 35 11.17 -18.53 4.35
N GLY A 36 12.23 -17.86 3.88
CA GLY A 36 12.21 -17.00 2.71
C GLY A 36 12.69 -17.71 1.44
N GLY A 37 13.08 -16.90 0.47
CA GLY A 37 13.57 -17.32 -0.83
C GLY A 37 13.19 -16.33 -1.91
N TYR A 38 13.67 -16.55 -3.13
CA TYR A 38 13.32 -15.73 -4.26
C TYR A 38 11.81 -15.77 -4.52
N ARG A 39 11.14 -14.63 -4.42
CA ARG A 39 9.68 -14.49 -4.58
C ARG A 39 8.86 -15.40 -3.66
N ALA A 40 9.38 -15.76 -2.49
CA ALA A 40 8.65 -16.55 -1.53
C ALA A 40 7.41 -15.79 -1.04
N GLN A 41 6.21 -16.32 -1.31
CA GLN A 41 4.94 -15.64 -1.02
C GLN A 41 4.76 -15.24 0.44
N LYS A 42 5.36 -15.98 1.36
CA LYS A 42 5.27 -15.70 2.79
C LYS A 42 6.31 -14.70 3.28
N SER A 43 7.21 -14.22 2.40
CA SER A 43 8.25 -13.29 2.79
C SER A 43 7.68 -11.89 3.09
N PHE A 44 8.38 -11.13 3.91
CA PHE A 44 7.99 -9.76 4.22
C PHE A 44 8.15 -8.84 2.98
N ILE A 45 9.14 -9.10 2.14
CA ILE A 45 9.31 -8.35 0.89
C ILE A 45 8.09 -8.56 -0.04
N GLU A 46 7.63 -9.80 -0.22
CA GLU A 46 6.43 -10.05 -1.04
C GLU A 46 5.16 -9.44 -0.41
N PHE A 47 5.03 -9.51 0.91
CA PHE A 47 3.98 -8.79 1.64
C PHE A 47 4.04 -7.28 1.38
N SER A 48 5.23 -6.69 1.40
CA SER A 48 5.41 -5.25 1.14
C SER A 48 5.06 -4.88 -0.29
N LYS A 49 5.40 -5.72 -1.27
CA LYS A 49 5.00 -5.52 -2.66
C LYS A 49 3.49 -5.59 -2.86
N ASP A 50 2.82 -6.51 -2.17
CA ASP A 50 1.36 -6.63 -2.21
C ASP A 50 0.70 -5.35 -1.64
N LEU A 51 1.29 -4.73 -0.64
CA LEU A 51 0.81 -3.45 -0.11
C LEU A 51 0.91 -2.31 -1.13
N VAL A 52 1.86 -2.36 -2.06
CA VAL A 52 1.92 -1.40 -3.17
C VAL A 52 0.67 -1.50 -4.03
N ASP A 53 0.25 -2.70 -4.38
CA ASP A 53 -1.00 -2.91 -5.12
C ASP A 53 -2.20 -2.41 -4.32
N ARG A 54 -2.31 -2.78 -3.05
CA ARG A 54 -3.42 -2.38 -2.17
C ARG A 54 -3.50 -0.87 -1.97
N MET A 55 -2.36 -0.20 -1.89
CA MET A 55 -2.30 1.27 -1.85
C MET A 55 -2.97 1.91 -3.08
N HIS A 56 -2.88 1.24 -4.23
CA HIS A 56 -3.46 1.68 -5.49
C HIS A 56 -4.87 1.13 -5.76
N SER A 57 -5.47 0.43 -4.81
CA SER A 57 -6.79 -0.18 -5.00
C SER A 57 -7.93 0.82 -5.22
N TRP A 58 -7.70 2.11 -5.00
CA TRP A 58 -8.60 3.18 -5.41
C TRP A 58 -8.86 3.22 -6.93
N TYR A 59 -7.86 2.81 -7.72
CA TYR A 59 -7.80 3.09 -9.16
C TYR A 59 -8.21 1.91 -10.04
N THR A 60 -8.39 0.72 -9.46
CA THR A 60 -8.77 -0.44 -10.26
C THR A 60 -10.26 -0.43 -10.59
N ASP A 61 -10.60 -0.90 -11.77
CA ASP A 61 -11.96 -1.18 -12.22
C ASP A 61 -12.28 -2.69 -12.25
N GLN A 62 -11.34 -3.52 -11.81
CA GLN A 62 -11.44 -4.98 -11.77
C GLN A 62 -11.82 -5.46 -10.37
N ASP A 63 -13.01 -5.09 -9.92
CA ASP A 63 -13.42 -5.28 -8.51
C ASP A 63 -13.49 -6.72 -8.03
N GLU A 64 -13.74 -7.67 -8.93
CA GLU A 64 -13.76 -9.09 -8.57
C GLU A 64 -12.34 -9.65 -8.40
N LEU A 65 -11.41 -9.18 -9.21
CA LEU A 65 -10.02 -9.63 -9.20
C LEU A 65 -9.18 -8.86 -8.19
N PHE A 66 -9.40 -7.55 -8.11
CA PHE A 66 -8.64 -6.65 -7.25
C PHE A 66 -9.59 -5.62 -6.62
N PRO A 67 -10.27 -6.00 -5.51
CA PRO A 67 -11.22 -5.09 -4.84
C PRO A 67 -10.49 -3.98 -4.07
N PHE A 68 -11.24 -2.92 -3.76
CA PHE A 68 -10.75 -1.86 -2.88
C PHE A 68 -10.34 -2.44 -1.52
N HIS A 69 -9.15 -2.05 -1.04
CA HIS A 69 -8.65 -2.43 0.26
C HIS A 69 -8.55 -1.21 1.18
N PRO A 70 -9.06 -1.29 2.43
CA PRO A 70 -9.08 -0.14 3.36
C PRO A 70 -7.72 0.51 3.63
N ILE A 71 -6.63 -0.22 3.49
CA ILE A 71 -5.29 0.35 3.69
C ILE A 71 -4.97 1.47 2.67
N ALA A 72 -5.68 1.52 1.53
CA ALA A 72 -5.54 2.62 0.58
C ALA A 72 -5.87 3.97 1.21
N GLU A 73 -6.73 4.01 2.23
CA GLU A 73 -7.08 5.24 2.95
C GLU A 73 -5.97 5.69 3.92
N GLU A 74 -5.00 4.85 4.20
CA GLU A 74 -4.00 5.09 5.23
C GLU A 74 -2.57 5.12 4.70
N LEU A 75 -2.24 4.26 3.74
CA LEU A 75 -0.89 4.09 3.23
C LEU A 75 -0.62 5.06 2.08
N SER A 76 0.33 5.97 2.26
CA SER A 76 0.67 6.98 1.26
C SER A 76 1.94 6.67 0.47
N SER A 77 2.86 5.91 1.05
CA SER A 77 4.07 5.48 0.34
C SER A 77 4.65 4.20 0.91
N VAL A 78 5.32 3.45 0.04
CA VAL A 78 6.16 2.31 0.41
C VAL A 78 7.52 2.56 -0.22
N GLN A 79 8.57 2.60 0.61
CA GLN A 79 9.92 2.90 0.17
C GLN A 79 10.80 1.69 0.45
N PHE A 80 11.42 1.17 -0.60
CA PHE A 80 12.33 0.04 -0.49
C PHE A 80 13.78 0.54 -0.53
N TYR A 81 14.50 0.24 0.52
CA TYR A 81 15.95 0.43 0.60
C TYR A 81 16.62 -0.93 0.66
N ASP A 82 17.94 -0.95 0.51
CA ASP A 82 18.69 -2.17 0.74
C ASP A 82 18.49 -2.63 2.19
N SER A 83 17.89 -3.83 2.34
CA SER A 83 17.58 -4.44 3.65
C SER A 83 16.61 -3.65 4.55
N MET A 84 15.84 -2.72 4.00
CA MET A 84 14.90 -1.92 4.81
C MET A 84 13.67 -1.52 3.98
N VAL A 85 12.50 -1.54 4.61
CA VAL A 85 11.26 -1.02 4.02
C VAL A 85 10.65 0.03 4.94
N VAL A 86 10.25 1.16 4.36
CA VAL A 86 9.59 2.25 5.08
C VAL A 86 8.19 2.44 4.54
N PHE A 87 7.22 2.46 5.44
CA PHE A 87 5.81 2.74 5.14
C PHE A 87 5.44 4.08 5.76
N GLU A 88 4.87 4.97 4.96
CA GLU A 88 4.38 6.26 5.44
C GLU A 88 2.86 6.22 5.56
N LYS A 89 2.36 6.58 6.73
CA LYS A 89 0.93 6.70 6.99
C LYS A 89 0.49 8.14 6.79
N LYS A 90 -0.49 8.30 5.91
CA LYS A 90 -1.18 9.57 5.71
C LYS A 90 -2.65 9.28 5.43
N LEU A 91 -3.52 9.68 6.34
CA LEU A 91 -4.95 9.44 6.19
C LEU A 91 -5.51 10.20 4.99
N LYS A 92 -6.25 9.51 4.14
CA LYS A 92 -6.86 10.03 2.91
C LYS A 92 -8.31 9.57 2.85
N LEU A 93 -9.23 10.51 2.70
CA LEU A 93 -10.65 10.20 2.53
C LEU A 93 -11.02 9.91 1.08
N GLU A 94 -10.15 10.28 0.15
CA GLU A 94 -10.32 10.10 -1.29
C GLU A 94 -8.96 9.92 -1.97
N PRO A 95 -8.91 9.28 -3.13
CA PRO A 95 -7.65 9.11 -3.85
C PRO A 95 -7.08 10.47 -4.27
N PRO A 96 -5.75 10.55 -4.45
CA PRO A 96 -5.12 11.74 -4.99
C PRO A 96 -5.76 12.16 -6.30
N LYS A 97 -5.99 13.45 -6.47
CA LYS A 97 -6.62 14.00 -7.67
C LYS A 97 -5.65 13.98 -8.84
N THR A 98 -6.11 13.47 -9.97
CA THR A 98 -5.35 13.53 -11.21
C THR A 98 -5.81 14.72 -12.03
N ILE A 99 -4.88 15.61 -12.33
CA ILE A 99 -5.12 16.79 -13.16
C ILE A 99 -4.51 16.51 -14.53
N VAL A 100 -5.33 16.56 -15.57
CA VAL A 100 -4.88 16.42 -16.96
C VAL A 100 -5.01 17.78 -17.66
N ALA A 101 -3.88 18.29 -18.16
CA ALA A 101 -3.86 19.51 -18.96
C ALA A 101 -3.72 19.14 -20.45
N ARG A 102 -4.68 19.55 -21.27
CA ARG A 102 -4.64 19.41 -22.73
C ARG A 102 -5.02 20.76 -23.35
N ASN A 103 -4.17 21.26 -24.23
CA ASN A 103 -4.41 22.51 -24.96
C ASN A 103 -4.76 23.69 -24.03
N GLY A 104 -4.09 23.78 -22.88
CA GLY A 104 -4.34 24.84 -21.88
C GLY A 104 -5.60 24.62 -21.03
N VAL A 105 -6.33 23.52 -21.23
CA VAL A 105 -7.49 23.18 -20.41
C VAL A 105 -7.09 22.16 -19.34
N VAL A 106 -7.32 22.48 -18.07
CA VAL A 106 -7.07 21.62 -16.94
C VAL A 106 -8.35 20.89 -16.58
N THR A 107 -8.30 19.56 -16.61
CA THR A 107 -9.46 18.71 -16.28
C THR A 107 -9.09 17.74 -15.16
N GLU A 108 -9.95 17.63 -14.16
CA GLU A 108 -9.80 16.65 -13.08
C GLU A 108 -10.47 15.33 -13.48
N SER A 109 -9.78 14.22 -13.34
CA SER A 109 -10.36 12.89 -13.57
C SER A 109 -11.21 12.48 -12.37
N ARG A 110 -12.53 12.48 -12.53
CA ARG A 110 -13.48 12.15 -11.45
C ARG A 110 -14.09 10.75 -11.54
N LYS A 111 -13.97 10.10 -12.71
CA LYS A 111 -14.69 8.84 -12.96
C LYS A 111 -14.33 7.74 -11.97
N ILE A 112 -13.05 7.58 -11.68
CA ILE A 112 -12.57 6.58 -10.71
C ILE A 112 -12.93 6.99 -9.29
N LEU A 113 -12.86 8.28 -8.97
CA LEU A 113 -13.20 8.82 -7.65
C LEU A 113 -14.65 8.48 -7.23
N GLU A 114 -15.60 8.61 -8.13
CA GLU A 114 -17.02 8.35 -7.83
C GLU A 114 -17.27 6.88 -7.50
N VAL A 115 -16.66 5.97 -8.26
CA VAL A 115 -16.80 4.53 -8.05
C VAL A 115 -16.21 4.12 -6.70
N ARG A 116 -15.06 4.66 -6.35
CA ARG A 116 -14.34 4.26 -5.12
C ARG A 116 -14.94 4.88 -3.85
N LYS A 117 -15.44 6.09 -3.89
CA LYS A 117 -16.17 6.68 -2.76
C LYS A 117 -17.35 5.82 -2.31
N ARG A 118 -18.05 5.19 -3.24
CA ARG A 118 -19.18 4.29 -2.92
C ARG A 118 -18.72 3.04 -2.17
N LYS A 119 -17.49 2.59 -2.39
CA LYS A 119 -16.93 1.38 -1.76
C LYS A 119 -16.29 1.66 -0.41
N SER A 120 -15.73 2.84 -0.21
CA SER A 120 -15.10 3.21 1.07
C SER A 120 -16.12 3.46 2.18
N VAL A 121 -17.39 3.62 1.87
CA VAL A 121 -18.50 3.82 2.83
C VAL A 121 -18.94 2.48 3.45
N PHE A 122 -18.52 1.37 2.90
CA PHE A 122 -18.87 0.02 3.34
C PHE A 122 -17.63 -0.75 3.75
#